data_553cafa72eae12391a16fabc78e40088
#
_entry.id   553cafa72eae12391a16fabc78e40088
#
_cell.length_a   1.000
_cell.length_b   1.000
_cell.length_c   1.000
_cell.angle_alpha   90.00
_cell.angle_beta   90.00
_cell.angle_gamma   90.00
#
_symmetry.space_group_name_H-M   'P 1'
#
loop_
_entity.id
_entity.type
_entity.pdbx_description
1 polymer ?
#
loop_
_entity_poly.entity_id
_entity_poly.type
_entity_poly.pdbx_seq_one_letter_code
_entity_poly.pdbx_strand_id
1 'polypeptide(L)'
;MTSTTTAAHGNLWGHPKGLYICFGTELWERFSFYGMKYLLLLYLTKYHLFSDAAGLGVLGSYASLVYAMPVLGGLIADRFIGMRKAVTFGGLLLVAGHLGMAFEGEAARQTSDGVLRDEQALSIFYLSLALIVVGVGFLKPNISTVVGKLYPEGDARRDAGFT
;
A
#
# COMPACT_ATOMS: atom_id res chain seq x y z
N MET A 1 -26.23 39.15 0.75
CA MET A 1 -24.94 38.83 1.39
C MET A 1 -25.20 37.73 2.39
N THR A 2 -25.14 36.49 1.96
CA THR A 2 -25.25 35.30 2.81
C THR A 2 -23.87 34.74 2.99
N SER A 3 -23.23 35.04 4.11
CA SER A 3 -21.99 34.44 4.55
C SER A 3 -22.22 32.96 4.81
N THR A 4 -21.88 32.10 3.88
CA THR A 4 -21.74 30.68 4.10
C THR A 4 -20.57 30.46 5.07
N THR A 5 -20.92 30.22 6.32
CA THR A 5 -20.02 29.75 7.37
C THR A 5 -19.49 28.38 6.91
N THR A 6 -18.35 28.37 6.24
CA THR A 6 -17.57 27.15 5.99
C THR A 6 -17.21 26.58 7.35
N ALA A 7 -17.77 25.42 7.67
CA ALA A 7 -17.48 24.72 8.91
C ALA A 7 -15.96 24.64 9.10
N ALA A 8 -15.47 25.27 10.18
CA ALA A 8 -14.09 25.24 10.58
C ALA A 8 -13.72 23.79 10.93
N HIS A 9 -13.30 23.01 9.95
CA HIS A 9 -12.55 21.80 10.20
C HIS A 9 -11.31 22.24 10.97
N GLY A 10 -11.23 21.86 12.25
CA GLY A 10 -10.18 22.34 13.13
C GLY A 10 -8.82 22.22 12.48
N ASN A 11 -8.12 23.36 12.37
CA ASN A 11 -6.76 23.41 11.86
C ASN A 11 -5.78 22.97 12.97
N LEU A 12 -4.77 22.21 12.58
CA LEU A 12 -3.64 21.87 13.40
C LEU A 12 -2.38 22.42 12.70
N TRP A 13 -1.58 23.23 13.41
CA TRP A 13 -0.39 23.90 12.85
C TRP A 13 -0.65 24.62 11.51
N GLY A 14 -1.83 25.23 11.38
CA GLY A 14 -2.20 25.97 10.18
C GLY A 14 -2.78 25.13 9.03
N HIS A 15 -2.80 23.79 9.13
CA HIS A 15 -3.32 22.90 8.10
C HIS A 15 -4.57 22.13 8.55
N PRO A 16 -5.41 21.64 7.60
CA PRO A 16 -6.56 20.80 7.94
C PRO A 16 -6.12 19.51 8.65
N LYS A 17 -6.83 19.09 9.69
CA LYS A 17 -6.50 17.85 10.44
C LYS A 17 -6.42 16.60 9.54
N GLY A 18 -7.21 16.55 8.47
CA GLY A 18 -7.18 15.45 7.49
C GLY A 18 -5.83 15.27 6.83
N LEU A 19 -5.02 16.33 6.68
CA LEU A 19 -3.67 16.26 6.12
C LEU A 19 -2.77 15.32 6.95
N TYR A 20 -2.81 15.43 8.27
CA TYR A 20 -1.97 14.62 9.16
C TYR A 20 -2.35 13.14 9.14
N ILE A 21 -3.65 12.86 8.94
CA ILE A 21 -4.13 11.47 8.76
C ILE A 21 -3.61 10.91 7.43
N CYS A 22 -3.74 11.66 6.33
CA CYS A 22 -3.22 11.26 5.03
C CYS A 22 -1.70 11.08 5.06
N PHE A 23 -0.97 12.03 5.68
CA PHE A 23 0.48 11.95 5.85
C PHE A 23 0.89 10.71 6.66
N GLY A 24 0.26 10.47 7.81
CA GLY A 24 0.55 9.29 8.63
C GLY A 24 0.27 7.99 7.90
N THR A 25 -0.81 7.93 7.12
CA THR A 25 -1.15 6.76 6.28
C THR A 25 -0.09 6.52 5.21
N GLU A 26 0.35 7.57 4.52
CA GLU A 26 1.38 7.47 3.46
C GLU A 26 2.75 7.13 4.06
N LEU A 27 3.11 7.74 5.19
CA LEU A 27 4.34 7.43 5.91
C LEU A 27 4.40 5.95 6.30
N TRP A 28 3.30 5.42 6.84
CA TRP A 28 3.21 4.02 7.25
C TRP A 28 3.25 3.07 6.05
N GLU A 29 2.57 3.42 4.95
CA GLU A 29 2.64 2.67 3.70
C GLU A 29 4.07 2.61 3.17
N ARG A 30 4.78 3.74 3.15
CA ARG A 30 6.18 3.80 2.71
C ARG A 30 7.11 2.97 3.61
N PHE A 31 6.96 3.12 4.91
CA PHE A 31 7.74 2.33 5.86
C PHE A 31 7.55 0.83 5.63
N SER A 32 6.29 0.40 5.48
CA SER A 32 5.95 -0.99 5.21
C SER A 32 6.51 -1.47 3.85
N PHE A 33 6.34 -0.68 2.79
CA PHE A 33 6.82 -1.02 1.45
C PHE A 33 8.33 -1.23 1.41
N TYR A 34 9.09 -0.28 1.93
CA TYR A 34 10.55 -0.38 1.91
C TYR A 34 11.05 -1.48 2.84
N GLY A 35 10.50 -1.59 4.05
CA GLY A 35 10.85 -2.65 5.00
C GLY A 35 10.60 -4.04 4.39
N MET A 36 9.40 -4.25 3.85
CA MET A 36 9.04 -5.52 3.21
C MET A 36 9.93 -5.82 2.00
N LYS A 37 10.23 -4.82 1.16
CA LYS A 37 11.06 -5.01 -0.04
C LYS A 37 12.44 -5.56 0.30
N TYR A 38 13.07 -5.09 1.39
CA TYR A 38 14.37 -5.59 1.83
C TYR A 38 14.26 -6.99 2.45
N LEU A 39 13.22 -7.26 3.22
CA LEU A 39 13.04 -8.54 3.88
C LEU A 39 12.53 -9.63 2.93
N LEU A 40 11.78 -9.26 1.89
CA LEU A 40 11.16 -10.19 0.93
C LEU A 40 12.16 -11.13 0.29
N LEU A 41 13.29 -10.59 -0.22
CA LEU A 41 14.32 -11.41 -0.85
C LEU A 41 14.94 -12.38 0.15
N LEU A 42 15.25 -11.91 1.36
CA LEU A 42 15.82 -12.76 2.42
C LEU A 42 14.83 -13.86 2.83
N TYR A 43 13.55 -13.53 2.97
CA TYR A 43 12.52 -14.48 3.28
C TYR A 43 12.40 -15.58 2.21
N LEU A 44 12.38 -15.21 0.95
CA LEU A 44 12.34 -16.16 -0.15
C LEU A 44 13.59 -17.05 -0.20
N THR A 45 14.79 -16.48 -0.07
CA THR A 45 16.04 -17.21 -0.27
C THR A 45 16.49 -17.95 0.98
N LYS A 46 16.24 -17.43 2.19
CA LYS A 46 16.71 -18.04 3.45
C LYS A 46 15.67 -18.92 4.13
N TYR A 47 14.39 -18.52 4.08
CA TYR A 47 13.32 -19.26 4.74
C TYR A 47 12.69 -20.30 3.80
N HIS A 48 12.42 -19.92 2.55
CA HIS A 48 11.83 -20.82 1.55
C HIS A 48 12.83 -21.46 0.60
N LEU A 49 14.14 -21.21 0.75
CA LEU A 49 15.21 -21.77 -0.04
C LEU A 49 14.99 -21.65 -1.57
N PHE A 50 14.46 -20.51 -2.02
CA PHE A 50 14.45 -20.18 -3.43
C PHE A 50 15.86 -19.87 -3.91
N SER A 51 16.16 -20.14 -5.18
CA SER A 51 17.38 -19.61 -5.80
C SER A 51 17.33 -18.08 -5.85
N ASP A 52 18.48 -17.43 -5.85
CA ASP A 52 18.57 -15.97 -5.94
C ASP A 52 17.85 -15.44 -7.19
N ALA A 53 17.95 -16.13 -8.32
CA ALA A 53 17.26 -15.76 -9.55
C ALA A 53 15.74 -15.82 -9.40
N ALA A 54 15.19 -16.87 -8.76
CA ALA A 54 13.76 -16.99 -8.51
C ALA A 54 13.28 -15.95 -7.51
N GLY A 55 14.02 -15.72 -6.41
CA GLY A 55 13.71 -14.70 -5.42
C GLY A 55 13.71 -13.28 -6.01
N LEU A 56 14.70 -12.95 -6.83
CA LEU A 56 14.77 -11.68 -7.56
C LEU A 56 13.64 -11.54 -8.57
N GLY A 57 13.21 -12.63 -9.21
CA GLY A 57 12.05 -12.66 -10.11
C GLY A 57 10.76 -12.28 -9.39
N VAL A 58 10.50 -12.85 -8.21
CA VAL A 58 9.34 -12.51 -7.38
C VAL A 58 9.40 -11.04 -6.92
N LEU A 59 10.56 -10.60 -6.42
CA LEU A 59 10.77 -9.22 -5.99
C LEU A 59 10.54 -8.21 -7.13
N GLY A 60 11.08 -8.51 -8.32
CA GLY A 60 10.93 -7.68 -9.51
C GLY A 60 9.47 -7.61 -9.99
N SER A 61 8.76 -8.73 -10.01
CA SER A 61 7.35 -8.80 -10.36
C SER A 61 6.50 -8.00 -9.37
N TYR A 62 6.72 -8.19 -8.08
CA TYR A 62 6.05 -7.42 -7.03
C TYR A 62 6.27 -5.91 -7.20
N ALA A 63 7.53 -5.49 -7.35
CA ALA A 63 7.87 -4.08 -7.52
C ALA A 63 7.19 -3.48 -8.77
N SER A 64 7.25 -4.19 -9.90
CA SER A 64 6.62 -3.74 -11.16
C SER A 64 5.12 -3.58 -11.02
N LEU A 65 4.44 -4.54 -10.37
CA LEU A 65 3.00 -4.49 -10.15
C LEU A 65 2.60 -3.37 -9.20
N VAL A 66 3.36 -3.11 -8.14
CA VAL A 66 3.11 -1.99 -7.21
C VAL A 66 3.16 -0.64 -7.93
N TYR A 67 4.04 -0.49 -8.93
CA TYR A 67 4.08 0.74 -9.73
C TYR A 67 3.03 0.81 -10.84
N ALA A 68 2.59 -0.32 -11.39
CA ALA A 68 1.59 -0.37 -12.43
C ALA A 68 0.14 -0.24 -11.91
N MET A 69 -0.16 -0.89 -10.77
CA MET A 69 -1.52 -0.95 -10.21
C MET A 69 -2.15 0.40 -9.88
N PRO A 70 -1.43 1.46 -9.45
CA PRO A 70 -2.01 2.78 -9.23
C PRO A 70 -2.73 3.37 -10.43
N VAL A 71 -2.29 3.06 -11.65
CA VAL A 71 -2.96 3.51 -12.89
C VAL A 71 -4.36 2.90 -12.98
N LEU A 72 -4.47 1.59 -12.75
CA LEU A 72 -5.76 0.88 -12.77
C LEU A 72 -6.64 1.28 -11.59
N GLY A 73 -6.08 1.36 -10.39
CA GLY A 73 -6.80 1.71 -9.17
C GLY A 73 -7.35 3.14 -9.22
N GLY A 74 -6.59 4.10 -9.76
CA GLY A 74 -7.04 5.46 -9.99
C GLY A 74 -8.20 5.51 -10.99
N LEU A 75 -8.05 4.85 -12.15
CA LEU A 75 -9.09 4.79 -13.18
C LEU A 75 -10.40 4.19 -12.66
N ILE A 76 -10.32 3.10 -11.91
CA ILE A 76 -11.50 2.44 -11.31
C ILE A 76 -12.14 3.35 -10.26
N ALA A 77 -11.32 4.00 -9.42
CA ALA A 77 -11.81 4.91 -8.41
C ALA A 77 -12.55 6.10 -9.02
N ASP A 78 -11.96 6.73 -10.05
CA ASP A 78 -12.56 7.91 -10.69
C ASP A 78 -13.88 7.57 -11.38
N ARG A 79 -13.98 6.39 -11.99
CA ARG A 79 -15.14 6.04 -12.82
C ARG A 79 -16.27 5.36 -12.05
N PHE A 80 -15.98 4.57 -11.00
CA PHE A 80 -16.97 3.67 -10.41
C PHE A 80 -17.22 3.85 -8.91
N ILE A 81 -16.19 4.00 -8.10
CA ILE A 81 -16.33 3.89 -6.63
C ILE A 81 -16.09 5.21 -5.87
N GLY A 82 -15.42 6.16 -6.48
CA GLY A 82 -15.04 7.42 -5.85
C GLY A 82 -13.83 7.29 -4.92
N MET A 83 -13.03 8.34 -4.85
CA MET A 83 -11.70 8.31 -4.21
C MET A 83 -11.72 7.99 -2.70
N ARG A 84 -12.72 8.46 -1.94
CA ARG A 84 -12.79 8.17 -0.49
C ARG A 84 -12.98 6.67 -0.22
N LYS A 85 -13.89 6.03 -0.97
CA LYS A 85 -14.12 4.60 -0.86
C LYS A 85 -12.91 3.81 -1.37
N ALA A 86 -12.25 4.28 -2.43
CA ALA A 86 -11.04 3.67 -2.95
C ALA A 86 -9.90 3.67 -1.94
N VAL A 87 -9.65 4.79 -1.24
CA VAL A 87 -8.66 4.87 -0.16
C VAL A 87 -8.98 3.91 0.98
N THR A 88 -10.25 3.86 1.43
CA THR A 88 -10.67 2.93 2.49
C THR A 88 -10.52 1.47 2.07
N PHE A 89 -10.96 1.14 0.85
CA PHE A 89 -10.83 -0.20 0.29
C PHE A 89 -9.37 -0.62 0.15
N GLY A 90 -8.54 0.25 -0.42
CA GLY A 90 -7.09 0.03 -0.54
C GLY A 90 -6.42 -0.19 0.82
N GLY A 91 -6.78 0.62 1.82
CA GLY A 91 -6.30 0.48 3.19
C GLY A 91 -6.69 -0.87 3.82
N LEU A 92 -7.93 -1.32 3.65
CA LEU A 92 -8.38 -2.63 4.14
C LEU A 92 -7.64 -3.79 3.48
N LEU A 93 -7.39 -3.70 2.17
CA LEU A 93 -6.59 -4.71 1.45
C LEU A 93 -5.14 -4.75 1.94
N LEU A 94 -4.54 -3.59 2.23
CA LEU A 94 -3.20 -3.52 2.82
C LEU A 94 -3.15 -4.19 4.19
N VAL A 95 -4.13 -3.91 5.05
CA VAL A 95 -4.22 -4.56 6.38
C VAL A 95 -4.36 -6.08 6.22
N ALA A 96 -5.28 -6.54 5.36
CA ALA A 96 -5.48 -7.97 5.11
C ALA A 96 -4.22 -8.64 4.55
N GLY A 97 -3.54 -7.99 3.60
CA GLY A 97 -2.29 -8.50 3.03
C GLY A 97 -1.17 -8.60 4.08
N HIS A 98 -0.98 -7.58 4.91
CA HIS A 98 0.04 -7.63 5.97
C HIS A 98 -0.29 -8.66 7.06
N LEU A 99 -1.57 -8.83 7.42
CA LEU A 99 -1.96 -9.89 8.33
C LEU A 99 -1.72 -11.29 7.73
N GLY A 100 -1.98 -11.46 6.43
CA GLY A 100 -1.65 -12.70 5.73
C GLY A 100 -0.15 -12.98 5.69
N MET A 101 0.69 -11.93 5.54
CA MET A 101 2.16 -12.06 5.60
C MET A 101 2.68 -12.49 6.98
N ALA A 102 1.90 -12.32 8.05
CA ALA A 102 2.27 -12.82 9.38
C ALA A 102 2.13 -14.35 9.51
N PHE A 103 1.50 -15.00 8.54
CA PHE A 103 1.41 -16.46 8.50
C PHE A 103 2.65 -17.02 7.78
N GLU A 104 3.65 -17.44 8.53
CA GLU A 104 4.93 -17.90 7.99
C GLU A 104 4.93 -19.36 7.53
N GLY A 105 4.16 -20.23 8.20
CA GLY A 105 4.17 -21.68 7.97
C GLY A 105 5.48 -22.34 8.42
N GLU A 106 5.83 -23.47 7.80
CA GLU A 106 7.08 -24.15 8.09
C GLU A 106 8.21 -23.68 7.17
N ALA A 107 9.42 -23.56 7.75
CA ALA A 107 10.62 -23.25 6.97
C ALA A 107 10.94 -24.39 5.98
N ALA A 108 11.34 -24.02 4.76
CA ALA A 108 11.74 -25.01 3.78
C ALA A 108 12.95 -25.82 4.23
N ARG A 109 12.97 -27.10 3.85
CA ARG A 109 14.02 -28.04 4.23
C ARG A 109 14.65 -28.67 2.97
N GLN A 110 15.97 -28.78 2.98
CA GLN A 110 16.69 -29.53 1.96
C GLN A 110 16.55 -31.03 2.23
N THR A 111 16.10 -31.78 1.23
CA THR A 111 15.97 -33.25 1.28
C THR A 111 16.81 -33.89 0.19
N SER A 112 16.93 -35.24 0.19
CA SER A 112 17.62 -35.99 -0.89
C SER A 112 16.98 -35.75 -2.27
N ASP A 113 15.67 -35.50 -2.29
CA ASP A 113 14.88 -35.39 -3.52
C ASP A 113 14.63 -33.95 -3.94
N GLY A 114 15.22 -32.96 -3.21
CA GLY A 114 15.08 -31.54 -3.49
C GLY A 114 14.68 -30.70 -2.28
N VAL A 115 14.07 -29.55 -2.52
CA VAL A 115 13.61 -28.64 -1.46
C VAL A 115 12.13 -28.89 -1.18
N LEU A 116 11.84 -29.31 0.05
CA LEU A 116 10.47 -29.41 0.55
C LEU A 116 10.02 -28.06 1.11
N ARG A 117 8.90 -27.56 0.63
CA ARG A 117 8.31 -26.29 1.06
C ARG A 117 6.89 -26.48 1.56
N ASP A 118 6.46 -25.59 2.44
CA ASP A 118 5.05 -25.50 2.84
C ASP A 118 4.26 -24.77 1.73
N GLU A 119 3.60 -25.54 0.85
CA GLU A 119 2.84 -25.02 -0.27
C GLU A 119 1.64 -24.18 0.17
N GLN A 120 1.04 -24.47 1.32
CA GLN A 120 -0.06 -23.69 1.87
C GLN A 120 0.43 -22.32 2.33
N ALA A 121 1.52 -22.26 3.05
CA ALA A 121 2.14 -21.01 3.48
C ALA A 121 2.57 -20.16 2.29
N LEU A 122 3.17 -20.77 1.25
CA LEU A 122 3.52 -20.08 0.01
C LEU A 122 2.28 -19.51 -0.71
N SER A 123 1.18 -20.24 -0.74
CA SER A 123 -0.05 -19.78 -1.36
C SER A 123 -0.63 -18.57 -0.63
N ILE A 124 -0.64 -18.59 0.72
CA ILE A 124 -1.06 -17.46 1.55
C ILE A 124 -0.12 -16.27 1.35
N PHE A 125 1.17 -16.50 1.28
CA PHE A 125 2.18 -15.49 1.02
C PHE A 125 1.96 -14.78 -0.33
N TYR A 126 1.77 -15.51 -1.43
CA TYR A 126 1.51 -14.91 -2.74
C TYR A 126 0.17 -14.17 -2.79
N LEU A 127 -0.86 -14.72 -2.16
CA LEU A 127 -2.13 -14.03 -2.02
C LEU A 127 -1.97 -12.71 -1.24
N SER A 128 -1.18 -12.73 -0.17
CA SER A 128 -0.88 -11.55 0.64
C SER A 128 -0.15 -10.47 -0.16
N LEU A 129 0.85 -10.85 -0.97
CA LEU A 129 1.52 -9.93 -1.89
C LEU A 129 0.53 -9.33 -2.91
N ALA A 130 -0.37 -10.14 -3.46
CA ALA A 130 -1.39 -9.66 -4.39
C ALA A 130 -2.34 -8.65 -3.73
N LEU A 131 -2.81 -8.93 -2.51
CA LEU A 131 -3.65 -8.01 -1.74
C LEU A 131 -2.94 -6.68 -1.47
N ILE A 132 -1.65 -6.71 -1.13
CA ILE A 132 -0.84 -5.50 -0.92
C ILE A 132 -0.71 -4.71 -2.23
N VAL A 133 -0.40 -5.35 -3.34
CA VAL A 133 -0.29 -4.71 -4.66
C VAL A 133 -1.59 -4.01 -5.05
N VAL A 134 -2.72 -4.70 -4.93
CA VAL A 134 -4.03 -4.12 -5.22
C VAL A 134 -4.36 -3.00 -4.25
N GLY A 135 -4.09 -3.19 -2.95
CA GLY A 135 -4.29 -2.19 -1.91
C GLY A 135 -3.54 -0.89 -2.18
N VAL A 136 -2.25 -0.96 -2.50
CA VAL A 136 -1.44 0.20 -2.91
C VAL A 136 -2.03 0.85 -4.16
N GLY A 137 -2.46 0.05 -5.13
CA GLY A 137 -3.07 0.51 -6.36
C GLY A 137 -4.28 1.41 -6.13
N PHE A 138 -5.16 1.06 -5.18
CA PHE A 138 -6.31 1.89 -4.82
C PHE A 138 -5.99 3.03 -3.88
N LEU A 139 -5.09 2.84 -2.92
CA LEU A 139 -4.78 3.85 -1.92
C LEU A 139 -3.99 5.01 -2.51
N LYS A 140 -2.87 4.72 -3.16
CA LYS A 140 -1.85 5.69 -3.52
C LYS A 140 -2.31 6.83 -4.45
N PRO A 141 -2.96 6.57 -5.60
CA PRO A 141 -3.41 7.65 -6.49
C PRO A 141 -4.52 8.48 -5.84
N ASN A 142 -5.33 7.88 -5.01
CA ASN A 142 -6.52 8.50 -4.45
C ASN A 142 -6.23 9.32 -3.18
N ILE A 143 -5.23 8.96 -2.37
CA ILE A 143 -4.88 9.71 -1.18
C ILE A 143 -4.36 11.10 -1.52
N SER A 144 -3.54 11.24 -2.55
CA SER A 144 -3.06 12.55 -3.02
C SER A 144 -4.21 13.43 -3.50
N THR A 145 -5.19 12.86 -4.19
CA THR A 145 -6.39 13.59 -4.61
C THR A 145 -7.25 14.01 -3.41
N VAL A 146 -7.34 13.16 -2.36
CA VAL A 146 -8.01 13.52 -1.10
C VAL A 146 -7.32 14.71 -0.45
N VAL A 147 -5.97 14.72 -0.36
CA VAL A 147 -5.20 15.85 0.17
C VAL A 147 -5.53 17.13 -0.59
N GLY A 148 -5.54 17.09 -1.92
CA GLY A 148 -5.89 18.27 -2.73
C GLY A 148 -7.29 18.83 -2.44
N LYS A 149 -8.24 17.99 -2.02
CA LYS A 149 -9.61 18.39 -1.66
C LYS A 149 -9.79 18.88 -0.21
N LEU A 150 -8.76 18.77 0.63
CA LEU A 150 -8.78 19.32 1.99
C LEU A 150 -8.64 20.85 1.99
N TYR A 151 -8.15 21.43 0.91
CA TYR A 151 -7.94 22.86 0.75
C TYR A 151 -8.97 23.44 -0.20
N PRO A 152 -9.54 24.65 0.11
CA PRO A 152 -10.34 25.42 -0.82
C PRO A 152 -9.55 25.76 -2.11
N GLU A 153 -10.26 26.02 -3.19
CA GLU A 153 -9.63 26.52 -4.41
C GLU A 153 -8.94 27.86 -4.15
N GLY A 154 -7.68 27.99 -4.60
CA GLY A 154 -6.86 29.18 -4.39
C GLY A 154 -6.22 29.32 -3.00
N ASP A 155 -6.32 28.33 -2.13
CA ASP A 155 -5.64 28.36 -0.82
C ASP A 155 -4.11 28.18 -1.02
N ALA A 156 -3.33 29.24 -0.67
CA ALA A 156 -1.88 29.25 -0.81
C ALA A 156 -1.16 28.14 0.02
N ARG A 157 -1.85 27.59 1.03
CA ARG A 157 -1.29 26.49 1.85
C ARG A 157 -1.37 25.13 1.18
N ARG A 158 -2.13 25.02 0.07
CA ARG A 158 -2.33 23.76 -0.65
C ARG A 158 -1.00 23.18 -1.13
N ASP A 159 -0.15 24.00 -1.73
CA ASP A 159 1.15 23.55 -2.25
C ASP A 159 2.07 23.08 -1.12
N ALA A 160 2.08 23.79 0.01
CA ALA A 160 2.80 23.36 1.21
C ALA A 160 2.23 22.07 1.83
N GLY A 161 0.97 21.74 1.60
CA GLY A 161 0.35 20.50 2.06
C GLY A 161 0.79 19.25 1.27
N PHE A 162 1.44 19.43 0.10
CA PHE A 162 1.99 18.33 -0.70
C PHE A 162 3.52 18.15 -0.53
N THR A 163 4.17 19.05 0.16
CA THR A 163 5.61 19.01 0.46
C THR A 163 5.90 18.53 1.86
#